data_b8f2be75c59ccd4ec4ed04f89270ddef
#
_entry.id   b8f2be75c59ccd4ec4ed04f89270ddef
#
_cell.length_a   1.000
_cell.length_b   1.000
_cell.length_c   1.000
_cell.angle_alpha   90.00
_cell.angle_beta   90.00
_cell.angle_gamma   90.00
#
_symmetry.space_group_name_H-M   'P 1'
#
loop_
_entity.id
_entity.type
_entity.pdbx_description
1 polymer ?
#
loop_
_entity_poly.entity_id
_entity_poly.type
_entity_poly.pdbx_seq_one_letter_code
_entity_poly.pdbx_strand_id
1 'polypeptide(L)'
;MKDSHGRTIDYLRISLTDRCNLRCIYCMPEEGVSALSHKDVLSLEEIERLVSVAAGIGIKRLRLTGGEPLVRLGVADLIRGLNRIPGIESIALTTNGILLPKMADELKSAGLSRVNVSLDTLDPVQYAAITRRDKFD
;
A
#
# COMPACT_ATOMS: atom_id res chain seq x y z
N MET A 1 10.02 10.41 -17.17
CA MET A 1 9.76 11.88 -17.04
C MET A 1 10.93 12.55 -16.31
N LYS A 2 11.32 13.79 -16.62
CA LYS A 2 12.35 14.55 -15.88
C LYS A 2 11.69 15.73 -15.18
N ASP A 3 12.16 16.04 -13.97
CA ASP A 3 11.75 17.25 -13.25
C ASP A 3 12.60 18.46 -13.67
N SER A 4 12.30 19.65 -13.10
CA SER A 4 13.02 20.90 -13.35
C SER A 4 14.51 20.87 -12.92
N HIS A 5 14.92 19.88 -12.12
CA HIS A 5 16.29 19.67 -11.65
C HIS A 5 17.02 18.57 -12.43
N GLY A 6 16.44 18.05 -13.52
CA GLY A 6 17.03 17.00 -14.37
C GLY A 6 16.93 15.59 -13.79
N ARG A 7 16.23 15.38 -12.65
CA ARG A 7 16.07 14.06 -12.05
C ARG A 7 15.02 13.26 -12.82
N THR A 8 15.29 11.97 -13.03
CA THR A 8 14.31 11.08 -13.64
C THR A 8 13.27 10.68 -12.60
N ILE A 9 11.99 10.98 -12.87
CA ILE A 9 10.85 10.56 -12.07
C ILE A 9 10.28 9.30 -12.73
N ASP A 10 10.48 8.16 -12.09
CA ASP A 10 10.04 6.84 -12.55
C ASP A 10 9.29 6.04 -11.47
N TYR A 11 9.00 6.68 -10.33
CA TYR A 11 8.39 6.08 -9.16
C TYR A 11 7.07 6.75 -8.81
N LEU A 12 6.05 5.93 -8.53
CA LEU A 12 4.72 6.39 -8.11
C LEU A 12 4.32 5.68 -6.82
N ARG A 13 3.88 6.47 -5.85
CA ARG A 13 3.27 5.98 -4.61
C ARG A 13 1.77 6.14 -4.68
N ILE A 14 1.03 5.06 -4.39
CA ILE A 14 -0.43 5.02 -4.47
C ILE A 14 -0.98 4.64 -3.10
N SER A 15 -1.81 5.50 -2.53
CA SER A 15 -2.60 5.20 -1.35
C SER A 15 -3.88 4.49 -1.78
N LEU A 16 -4.07 3.23 -1.34
CA LEU A 16 -5.20 2.40 -1.74
C LEU A 16 -6.45 2.64 -0.90
N THR A 17 -6.29 3.11 0.34
CA THR A 17 -7.37 3.25 1.32
C THR A 17 -6.94 4.16 2.46
N ASP A 18 -7.90 4.82 3.07
CA ASP A 18 -7.79 5.55 4.33
C ASP A 18 -7.95 4.63 5.56
N ARG A 19 -8.46 3.40 5.36
CA ARG A 19 -8.74 2.44 6.43
C ARG A 19 -7.46 1.78 6.92
N CYS A 20 -7.40 1.55 8.25
CA CYS A 20 -6.31 0.81 8.88
C CYS A 20 -6.87 -0.04 10.03
N ASN A 21 -6.26 -1.19 10.26
CA ASN A 21 -6.57 -2.08 11.38
C ASN A 21 -5.78 -1.77 12.66
N LEU A 22 -4.89 -0.76 12.63
CA LEU A 22 -4.21 -0.16 13.77
C LEU A 22 -4.70 1.27 14.06
N ARG A 23 -4.32 1.82 15.23
CA ARG A 23 -4.60 3.19 15.66
C ARG A 23 -3.36 3.85 16.24
N CYS A 24 -2.25 3.79 15.51
CA CYS A 24 -0.96 4.30 15.98
C CYS A 24 -1.06 5.75 16.43
N ILE A 25 -0.50 6.05 17.61
CA ILE A 25 -0.62 7.35 18.30
C ILE A 25 -0.15 8.54 17.45
N TYR A 26 0.81 8.31 16.56
CA TYR A 26 1.39 9.33 15.66
C TYR A 26 0.67 9.45 14.32
N CYS A 27 -0.29 8.54 14.04
CA CYS A 27 -0.90 8.43 12.71
C CYS A 27 -2.40 8.74 12.72
N MET A 28 -3.12 8.28 13.73
CA MET A 28 -4.58 8.30 13.73
C MET A 28 -5.12 8.45 15.16
N PRO A 29 -6.21 9.23 15.37
CA PRO A 29 -6.92 9.26 16.64
C PRO A 29 -7.39 7.86 17.05
N GLU A 30 -7.67 7.65 18.34
CA GLU A 30 -8.08 6.35 18.88
C GLU A 30 -9.42 5.87 18.31
N GLU A 31 -10.36 6.79 18.14
CA GLU A 31 -11.66 6.58 17.49
C GLU A 31 -11.54 6.31 15.98
N GLY A 32 -10.38 6.61 15.40
CA GLY A 32 -10.14 6.54 13.97
C GLY A 32 -10.50 7.84 13.24
N VAL A 33 -10.48 7.79 11.93
CA VAL A 33 -10.97 8.86 11.05
C VAL A 33 -12.25 8.42 10.38
N SER A 34 -13.12 9.38 10.06
CA SER A 34 -14.32 9.11 9.25
C SER A 34 -13.87 8.50 7.92
N ALA A 35 -14.27 7.25 7.67
CA ALA A 35 -13.92 6.57 6.43
C ALA A 35 -14.52 7.32 5.23
N LEU A 36 -13.72 7.52 4.20
CA LEU A 36 -14.20 8.02 2.92
C LEU A 36 -15.27 7.08 2.36
N SER A 37 -16.25 7.64 1.67
CA SER A 37 -17.24 6.82 0.98
C SER A 37 -16.59 6.09 -0.20
N HIS A 38 -17.19 4.99 -0.65
CA HIS A 38 -16.69 4.28 -1.83
C HIS A 38 -16.64 5.14 -3.10
N LYS A 39 -17.42 6.23 -3.15
CA LYS A 39 -17.44 7.17 -4.28
C LYS A 39 -16.25 8.14 -4.26
N ASP A 40 -15.62 8.32 -3.10
CA ASP A 40 -14.51 9.26 -2.91
C ASP A 40 -13.15 8.56 -2.97
N VAL A 41 -13.14 7.24 -3.17
CA VAL A 41 -11.92 6.42 -3.27
C VAL A 41 -11.92 5.75 -4.64
N LEU A 42 -10.80 5.84 -5.36
CA LEU A 42 -10.65 5.20 -6.67
C LEU A 42 -10.94 3.70 -6.60
N SER A 43 -11.66 3.18 -7.58
CA SER A 43 -11.82 1.74 -7.78
C SER A 43 -10.49 1.10 -8.18
N LEU A 44 -10.40 -0.23 -8.12
CA LEU A 44 -9.19 -0.95 -8.53
C LEU A 44 -8.92 -0.76 -10.03
N GLU A 45 -9.98 -0.75 -10.84
CA GLU A 45 -9.93 -0.53 -12.28
C GLU A 45 -9.48 0.90 -12.64
N GLU A 46 -9.92 1.89 -11.86
CA GLU A 46 -9.47 3.28 -12.04
C GLU A 46 -7.99 3.42 -11.70
N ILE A 47 -7.50 2.73 -10.64
CA ILE A 47 -6.09 2.68 -10.29
C ILE A 47 -5.28 2.02 -11.42
N GLU A 48 -5.73 0.90 -11.98
CA GLU A 48 -5.05 0.25 -13.12
C GLU A 48 -4.97 1.18 -14.33
N ARG A 49 -6.06 1.88 -14.65
CA ARG A 49 -6.09 2.86 -15.73
C ARG A 49 -5.11 4.00 -15.49
N LEU A 50 -5.10 4.57 -14.28
CA LEU A 50 -4.17 5.62 -13.89
C LEU A 50 -2.71 5.16 -14.04
N VAL A 51 -2.38 3.96 -13.56
CA VAL A 51 -1.04 3.40 -13.66
C VAL A 51 -0.65 3.13 -15.12
N SER A 52 -1.57 2.68 -15.96
CA SER A 52 -1.32 2.49 -17.40
C SER A 52 -0.92 3.80 -18.09
N VAL A 53 -1.62 4.90 -17.77
CA VAL A 53 -1.26 6.24 -18.27
C VAL A 53 0.11 6.68 -17.70
N ALA A 54 0.34 6.47 -16.40
CA ALA A 54 1.60 6.80 -15.74
C ALA A 54 2.80 6.03 -16.32
N ALA A 55 2.62 4.74 -16.65
CA ALA A 55 3.63 3.93 -17.33
C ALA A 55 3.98 4.52 -18.72
N GLY A 56 2.99 4.99 -19.46
CA GLY A 56 3.19 5.65 -20.76
C GLY A 56 4.05 6.93 -20.69
N ILE A 57 4.11 7.61 -19.54
CA ILE A 57 4.96 8.79 -19.33
C ILE A 57 6.26 8.49 -18.57
N GLY A 58 6.57 7.19 -18.34
CA GLY A 58 7.85 6.73 -17.83
C GLY A 58 7.90 6.33 -16.36
N ILE A 59 6.76 6.14 -15.69
CA ILE A 59 6.71 5.50 -14.37
C ILE A 59 6.96 4.00 -14.55
N LYS A 60 7.85 3.45 -13.74
CA LYS A 60 8.30 2.06 -13.80
C LYS A 60 8.15 1.32 -12.48
N ARG A 61 8.19 2.05 -11.38
CA ARG A 61 8.20 1.49 -10.03
C ARG A 61 7.01 2.01 -9.25
N LEU A 62 6.26 1.09 -8.64
CA LEU A 62 5.09 1.40 -7.85
C LEU A 62 5.32 1.07 -6.37
N ARG A 63 4.73 1.87 -5.49
CA ARG A 63 4.58 1.53 -4.08
C ARG A 63 3.14 1.68 -3.66
N LEU A 64 2.55 0.58 -3.26
CA LEU A 64 1.21 0.55 -2.70
C LEU A 64 1.28 0.81 -1.20
N THR A 65 0.41 1.67 -0.72
CA THR A 65 0.33 2.14 0.67
C THR A 65 -1.12 2.52 0.98
N GLY A 66 -1.34 3.27 2.04
CA GLY A 66 -2.66 3.76 2.45
C GLY A 66 -2.67 3.99 3.95
N GLY A 67 -3.81 3.75 4.59
CA GLY A 67 -3.85 3.37 5.98
C GLY A 67 -3.14 2.02 6.10
N GLU A 68 -3.85 0.92 5.90
CA GLU A 68 -3.24 -0.41 5.71
C GLU A 68 -3.71 -0.99 4.36
N PRO A 69 -2.82 -1.12 3.35
CA PRO A 69 -3.24 -1.56 2.01
C PRO A 69 -3.83 -2.97 1.99
N LEU A 70 -3.41 -3.87 2.90
CA LEU A 70 -3.91 -5.24 2.96
C LEU A 70 -5.34 -5.36 3.47
N VAL A 71 -5.94 -4.31 4.04
CA VAL A 71 -7.37 -4.30 4.36
C VAL A 71 -8.25 -3.98 3.14
N ARG A 72 -7.66 -3.49 2.03
CA ARG A 72 -8.40 -3.25 0.79
C ARG A 72 -8.71 -4.57 0.11
N LEU A 73 -10.02 -4.88 -0.03
CA LEU A 73 -10.45 -6.07 -0.77
C LEU A 73 -9.95 -6.01 -2.22
N GLY A 74 -9.49 -7.15 -2.73
CA GLY A 74 -9.00 -7.27 -4.11
C GLY A 74 -7.58 -6.73 -4.33
N VAL A 75 -6.80 -6.43 -3.27
CA VAL A 75 -5.44 -5.90 -3.41
C VAL A 75 -4.51 -6.84 -4.20
N ALA A 76 -4.67 -8.16 -4.05
CA ALA A 76 -3.88 -9.14 -4.81
C ALA A 76 -4.25 -9.13 -6.30
N ASP A 77 -5.55 -8.99 -6.62
CA ASP A 77 -6.01 -8.87 -8.01
C ASP A 77 -5.51 -7.58 -8.65
N LEU A 78 -5.53 -6.47 -7.89
CA LEU A 78 -4.92 -5.22 -8.33
C LEU A 78 -3.43 -5.41 -8.65
N ILE A 79 -2.65 -6.01 -7.76
CA ILE A 79 -1.21 -6.27 -7.99
C ILE A 79 -1.01 -7.09 -9.26
N ARG A 80 -1.84 -8.12 -9.47
CA ARG A 80 -1.81 -8.96 -10.69
C ARG A 80 -2.12 -8.16 -11.94
N GLY A 81 -3.10 -7.26 -11.90
CA GLY A 81 -3.43 -6.33 -12.97
C GLY A 81 -2.29 -5.37 -13.27
N LEU A 82 -1.77 -4.70 -12.24
CA LEU A 82 -0.65 -3.76 -12.35
C LEU A 82 0.62 -4.40 -12.92
N ASN A 83 0.90 -5.65 -12.55
CA ASN A 83 2.09 -6.39 -13.02
C ASN A 83 2.03 -6.74 -14.53
N ARG A 84 0.85 -6.68 -15.13
CA ARG A 84 0.65 -6.89 -16.58
C ARG A 84 0.81 -5.63 -17.42
N ILE A 85 0.88 -4.46 -16.77
CA ILE A 85 0.99 -3.18 -17.48
C ILE A 85 2.39 -3.05 -18.09
N PRO A 86 2.53 -2.90 -19.41
CA PRO A 86 3.83 -2.72 -20.04
C PRO A 86 4.56 -1.50 -19.47
N GLY A 87 5.84 -1.66 -19.14
CA GLY A 87 6.67 -0.59 -18.59
C GLY A 87 6.73 -0.58 -17.05
N ILE A 88 5.85 -1.26 -16.34
CA ILE A 88 5.98 -1.46 -14.88
C ILE A 88 6.99 -2.58 -14.62
N GLU A 89 8.05 -2.23 -13.89
CA GLU A 89 9.19 -3.11 -13.60
C GLU A 89 9.13 -3.70 -12.19
N SER A 90 8.52 -3.00 -11.23
CA SER A 90 8.43 -3.48 -9.86
C SER A 90 7.26 -2.87 -9.09
N ILE A 91 6.68 -3.69 -8.21
CA ILE A 91 5.60 -3.29 -7.30
C ILE A 91 6.04 -3.60 -5.88
N ALA A 92 6.11 -2.58 -5.05
CA ALA A 92 6.39 -2.69 -3.62
C ALA A 92 5.12 -2.42 -2.80
N LEU A 93 5.03 -2.99 -1.61
CA LEU A 93 3.96 -2.77 -0.65
C LEU A 93 4.56 -2.29 0.68
N THR A 94 3.92 -1.31 1.34
CA THR A 94 4.24 -0.95 2.72
C THR A 94 3.05 -1.33 3.59
N THR A 95 3.27 -2.15 4.60
CA THR A 95 2.23 -2.73 5.47
C THR A 95 2.66 -2.75 6.93
N ASN A 96 1.70 -2.75 7.84
CA ASN A 96 1.96 -3.02 9.27
C ASN A 96 2.24 -4.51 9.57
N GLY A 97 2.06 -5.39 8.59
CA GLY A 97 2.39 -6.81 8.70
C GLY A 97 1.30 -7.73 9.22
N ILE A 98 0.27 -7.24 9.92
CA ILE A 98 -0.76 -8.09 10.59
C ILE A 98 -1.41 -9.09 9.63
N LEU A 99 -1.75 -8.68 8.43
CA LEU A 99 -2.39 -9.54 7.45
C LEU A 99 -1.41 -10.27 6.53
N LEU A 100 -0.13 -9.89 6.57
CA LEU A 100 0.88 -10.42 5.68
C LEU A 100 1.04 -11.95 5.74
N PRO A 101 1.07 -12.62 6.93
CA PRO A 101 1.22 -14.07 7.00
C PRO A 101 0.11 -14.83 6.25
N LYS A 102 -1.11 -14.29 6.24
CA LYS A 102 -2.26 -14.90 5.57
C LYS A 102 -2.28 -14.66 4.07
N MET A 103 -1.60 -13.63 3.59
CA MET A 103 -1.68 -13.17 2.19
C MET A 103 -0.36 -13.32 1.44
N ALA A 104 0.74 -13.70 2.09
CA ALA A 104 2.08 -13.69 1.52
C ALA A 104 2.18 -14.48 0.20
N ASP A 105 1.65 -15.71 0.18
CA ASP A 105 1.70 -16.57 -1.00
C ASP A 105 0.88 -16.00 -2.16
N GLU A 106 -0.30 -15.46 -1.85
CA GLU A 106 -1.17 -14.84 -2.85
C GLU A 106 -0.52 -13.58 -3.44
N LEU A 107 0.03 -12.71 -2.59
CA LEU A 107 0.72 -11.49 -3.01
C LEU A 107 1.96 -11.80 -3.86
N LYS A 108 2.74 -12.82 -3.47
CA LYS A 108 3.87 -13.31 -4.24
C LYS A 108 3.44 -13.82 -5.61
N SER A 109 2.39 -14.64 -5.65
CA SER A 109 1.83 -15.19 -6.89
C SER A 109 1.22 -14.10 -7.80
N ALA A 110 0.75 -13.00 -7.23
CA ALA A 110 0.27 -11.83 -7.95
C ALA A 110 1.40 -11.02 -8.59
N GLY A 111 2.67 -11.24 -8.21
CA GLY A 111 3.84 -10.54 -8.75
C GLY A 111 4.35 -9.40 -7.87
N LEU A 112 4.00 -9.38 -6.58
CA LEU A 112 4.57 -8.42 -5.64
C LEU A 112 6.10 -8.63 -5.53
N SER A 113 6.86 -7.56 -5.78
CA SER A 113 8.33 -7.64 -5.83
C SER A 113 8.98 -7.42 -4.47
N ARG A 114 8.38 -6.63 -3.60
CA ARG A 114 8.95 -6.24 -2.30
C ARG A 114 7.87 -5.87 -1.29
N VAL A 115 8.12 -6.23 -0.02
CA VAL A 115 7.35 -5.80 1.12
C VAL A 115 8.24 -4.98 2.06
N ASN A 116 7.71 -3.84 2.53
CA ASN A 116 8.27 -3.09 3.64
C ASN A 116 7.31 -3.22 4.82
N VAL A 117 7.76 -3.85 5.89
CA VAL A 117 6.97 -3.97 7.12
C VAL A 117 7.32 -2.80 8.05
N SER A 118 6.30 -2.06 8.46
CA SER A 118 6.42 -0.98 9.45
C SER A 118 6.27 -1.57 10.84
N LEU A 119 7.36 -1.56 11.60
CA LEU A 119 7.41 -2.06 12.98
C LEU A 119 8.24 -1.08 13.82
N ASP A 120 7.61 -0.49 14.84
CA ASP A 120 8.24 0.55 15.66
C ASP A 120 9.05 -0.03 16.82
N THR A 121 8.69 -1.21 17.31
CA THR A 121 9.31 -1.87 18.47
C THR A 121 9.15 -3.38 18.41
N LEU A 122 10.06 -4.10 19.06
CA LEU A 122 10.00 -5.55 19.29
C LEU A 122 9.47 -5.89 20.70
N ASP A 123 9.09 -4.90 21.49
CA ASP A 123 8.49 -5.09 22.82
C ASP A 123 6.96 -5.11 22.67
N PRO A 124 6.26 -6.20 23.06
CA PRO A 124 4.82 -6.32 22.92
C PRO A 124 4.03 -5.25 23.69
N VAL A 125 4.51 -4.84 24.86
CA VAL A 125 3.84 -3.82 25.67
C VAL A 125 3.94 -2.45 25.01
N GLN A 126 5.14 -2.09 24.54
CA GLN A 126 5.34 -0.87 23.77
C GLN A 126 4.55 -0.89 22.46
N TYR A 127 4.51 -2.04 21.76
CA TYR A 127 3.73 -2.19 20.54
C TYR A 127 2.24 -1.89 20.78
N ALA A 128 1.65 -2.51 21.82
CA ALA A 128 0.25 -2.28 22.17
C ALA A 128 0.00 -0.80 22.54
N ALA A 129 0.93 -0.15 23.25
CA ALA A 129 0.83 1.26 23.60
C ALA A 129 0.91 2.18 22.37
N ILE A 130 1.83 1.91 21.43
CA ILE A 130 2.03 2.71 20.22
C ILE A 130 0.87 2.50 19.23
N THR A 131 0.48 1.26 18.99
CA THR A 131 -0.52 0.91 17.97
C THR A 131 -1.95 0.96 18.47
N ARG A 132 -2.15 1.06 19.79
CA ARG A 132 -3.44 0.95 20.50
C ARG A 132 -4.19 -0.34 20.15
N ARG A 133 -3.47 -1.40 19.83
CA ARG A 133 -4.00 -2.73 19.52
C ARG A 133 -3.01 -3.80 20.00
N ASP A 134 -3.54 -4.85 20.58
CA ASP A 134 -2.79 -6.05 20.96
C ASP A 134 -2.78 -7.02 19.75
N LYS A 135 -1.80 -6.85 18.88
CA LYS A 135 -1.62 -7.60 17.60
C LYS A 135 -0.14 -7.83 17.29
N PHE A 136 0.66 -8.05 18.35
CA PHE A 136 2.10 -8.24 18.20
C PHE A 136 2.48 -9.63 17.66
N ASP A 137 1.66 -10.68 17.94
CA ASP A 137 1.90 -12.09 17.56
C ASP A 137 1.67 -12.35 16.06
#